data_63bb1e7944b2bedb3634f31a957e5abf
#
_entry.id   63bb1e7944b2bedb3634f31a957e5abf
#
_cell.length_a   1.000
_cell.length_b   1.000
_cell.length_c   1.000
_cell.angle_alpha   90.00
_cell.angle_beta   90.00
_cell.angle_gamma   90.00
#
_symmetry.space_group_name_H-M   'P 1'
#
loop_
_entity.id
_entity.type
_entity.pdbx_description
1 polymer ?
#
loop_
_entity_poly.entity_id
_entity_poly.type
_entity_poly.pdbx_seq_one_letter_code
_entity_poly.pdbx_strand_id
1 'polypeptide(L)' 'MGSWYEFQNRLGAINRRLNALGGSEAELAAFEKEIAAFESELQAYKGKGNPEVEELRFEAAIIRVMLQAYRHN' A
#
# COMPACT_ATOMS: atom_id res chain seq x y z
N MET A 1 -7.80 -16.33 8.72
CA MET A 1 -7.70 -16.54 7.29
C MET A 1 -7.69 -15.23 6.54
N GLY A 2 -6.64 -15.02 5.79
CA GLY A 2 -6.53 -13.82 5.00
C GLY A 2 -7.51 -13.81 3.85
N SER A 3 -8.36 -12.82 3.80
CA SER A 3 -9.24 -12.60 2.67
C SER A 3 -8.85 -11.28 2.03
N TRP A 4 -9.32 -11.07 0.82
CA TRP A 4 -9.05 -9.80 0.14
C TRP A 4 -9.63 -8.61 0.91
N TYR A 5 -10.63 -8.86 1.74
CA TYR A 5 -11.21 -7.82 2.60
C TYR A 5 -10.21 -7.23 3.57
N GLU A 6 -9.38 -8.09 4.15
CA GLU A 6 -8.37 -7.62 5.09
C GLU A 6 -7.36 -6.74 4.37
N PHE A 7 -6.96 -7.15 3.17
CA PHE A 7 -6.05 -6.35 2.36
C PHE A 7 -6.69 -5.02 1.98
N GLN A 8 -7.96 -5.03 1.63
CA GLN A 8 -8.67 -3.81 1.27
C GLN A 8 -8.72 -2.84 2.45
N ASN A 9 -9.02 -3.35 3.64
CA ASN A 9 -9.07 -2.52 4.85
C ASN A 9 -7.69 -1.95 5.17
N ARG A 10 -6.65 -2.74 5.01
CA ARG A 10 -5.28 -2.28 5.25
C ARG A 10 -4.89 -1.19 4.25
N LEU A 11 -5.25 -1.38 3.00
CA LEU A 11 -4.95 -0.41 1.97
C LEU A 11 -5.68 0.91 2.24
N GLY A 12 -6.92 0.85 2.68
CA GLY A 12 -7.67 2.03 3.05
C GLY A 12 -7.00 2.80 4.18
N ALA A 13 -6.50 2.08 5.19
CA ALA A 13 -5.79 2.69 6.30
C ALA A 13 -4.48 3.33 5.83
N ILE A 14 -3.76 2.63 4.95
CA ILE A 14 -2.51 3.14 4.38
C ILE A 14 -2.77 4.42 3.60
N ASN A 15 -3.83 4.42 2.80
CA ASN A 15 -4.17 5.58 1.99
C ASN A 15 -4.52 6.80 2.86
N ARG A 16 -5.22 6.56 3.96
CA ARG A 16 -5.53 7.65 4.89
C ARG A 16 -4.28 8.20 5.55
N ARG A 17 -3.34 7.33 5.89
CA ARG A 17 -2.08 7.76 6.47
C ARG A 17 -1.24 8.54 5.47
N LEU A 18 -1.31 8.17 4.21
CA LEU A 18 -0.60 8.90 3.17
C LEU A 18 -1.03 10.36 3.13
N ASN A 19 -2.33 10.59 3.25
CA ASN A 19 -2.88 11.94 3.24
C ASN A 19 -2.52 12.74 4.49
N ALA A 20 -2.16 12.05 5.56
CA ALA A 20 -1.82 12.68 6.84
C ALA A 20 -0.33 12.79 7.08
N LEU A 21 0.50 12.37 6.11
CA LEU A 21 1.95 12.42 6.28
C LEU A 21 2.44 13.86 6.40
N GLY A 22 3.34 14.05 7.37
CA GLY A 22 3.91 15.38 7.60
C GLY A 22 5.12 15.68 6.76
N GLY A 23 5.59 14.76 5.97
CA GLY A 23 6.73 14.96 5.10
C GLY A 23 8.09 14.74 5.74
N SER A 24 8.13 14.26 6.98
CA SER A 24 9.41 13.95 7.60
C SER A 24 9.99 12.69 7.01
N GLU A 25 11.32 12.64 6.93
CA GLU A 25 12.01 11.47 6.38
C GLU A 25 11.69 10.20 7.16
N ALA A 26 11.59 10.32 8.48
CA ALA A 26 11.31 9.16 9.31
C ALA A 26 9.91 8.58 9.00
N GLU A 27 8.94 9.47 8.83
CA GLU A 27 7.59 9.06 8.49
C GLU A 27 7.52 8.42 7.12
N LEU A 28 8.21 9.02 6.16
CA LEU A 28 8.23 8.49 4.79
C LEU A 28 8.89 7.11 4.76
N ALA A 29 9.98 6.95 5.49
CA ALA A 29 10.67 5.67 5.53
C ALA A 29 9.81 4.57 6.18
N ALA A 30 9.11 4.92 7.25
CA ALA A 30 8.23 3.97 7.92
C ALA A 30 7.06 3.60 7.01
N PHE A 31 6.53 4.56 6.30
CA PHE A 31 5.42 4.33 5.38
C PHE A 31 5.85 3.44 4.22
N GLU A 32 7.05 3.66 3.70
CA GLU A 32 7.62 2.82 2.65
C GLU A 32 7.71 1.36 3.07
N LYS A 33 8.16 1.14 4.30
CA LYS A 33 8.25 -0.22 4.82
C LYS A 33 6.88 -0.87 4.90
N GLU A 34 5.89 -0.11 5.31
CA GLU A 34 4.54 -0.60 5.44
C GLU A 34 3.96 -1.00 4.09
N ILE A 35 4.14 -0.15 3.09
CA ILE A 35 3.60 -0.46 1.76
C ILE A 35 4.34 -1.63 1.13
N ALA A 36 5.63 -1.74 1.36
CA ALA A 36 6.41 -2.87 0.85
C ALA A 36 5.95 -4.18 1.50
N ALA A 37 5.70 -4.17 2.79
CA ALA A 37 5.19 -5.35 3.49
C ALA A 37 3.80 -5.73 2.96
N PHE A 38 2.96 -4.74 2.74
CA PHE A 38 1.63 -4.97 2.18
C PHE A 38 1.72 -5.63 0.81
N GLU A 39 2.57 -5.09 -0.05
CA GLU A 39 2.74 -5.65 -1.39
C GLU A 39 3.25 -7.07 -1.35
N SER A 40 4.20 -7.33 -0.45
CA SER A 40 4.77 -8.66 -0.31
C SER A 40 3.73 -9.69 0.13
N GLU A 41 2.90 -9.32 1.11
CA GLU A 41 1.84 -10.21 1.58
C GLU A 41 0.79 -10.42 0.51
N LEU A 42 0.45 -9.37 -0.21
CA LEU A 42 -0.55 -9.46 -1.28
C LEU A 42 -0.05 -10.38 -2.40
N GLN A 43 1.24 -10.29 -2.70
CA GLN A 43 1.83 -11.12 -3.73
C GLN A 43 1.80 -12.59 -3.35
N ALA A 44 1.93 -12.88 -2.06
CA ALA A 44 1.87 -14.25 -1.56
C ALA A 44 0.43 -14.78 -1.46
N TYR A 45 -0.53 -13.91 -1.58
CA TYR A 45 -1.94 -14.30 -1.50
C TYR A 45 -2.32 -15.15 -2.72
N LYS A 46 -3.03 -16.23 -2.45
CA LYS A 46 -3.32 -17.23 -3.48
C LYS A 46 -4.56 -16.93 -4.31
N GLY A 47 -4.93 -15.69 -4.39
CA GLY A 47 -6.10 -15.30 -5.18
C GLY A 47 -5.75 -14.86 -6.59
N LYS A 48 -4.77 -15.48 -7.21
CA LYS A 48 -4.34 -15.10 -8.54
C LYS A 48 -5.50 -15.19 -9.53
N GLY A 49 -5.63 -14.16 -10.35
CA GLY A 49 -6.71 -14.10 -11.32
C GLY A 49 -7.98 -13.47 -10.78
N ASN A 50 -8.02 -13.19 -9.48
CA ASN A 50 -9.15 -12.47 -8.90
C ASN A 50 -9.05 -10.99 -9.22
N PRO A 51 -10.04 -10.40 -9.93
CA PRO A 51 -9.97 -8.99 -10.29
C PRO A 51 -9.81 -8.07 -9.09
N GLU A 52 -10.37 -8.43 -7.94
CA GLU A 52 -10.27 -7.60 -6.74
C GLU A 52 -8.85 -7.54 -6.23
N VAL A 53 -8.14 -8.66 -6.29
CA VAL A 53 -6.74 -8.71 -5.88
C VAL A 53 -5.87 -7.88 -6.82
N GLU A 54 -6.14 -7.97 -8.12
CA GLU A 54 -5.38 -7.20 -9.09
C GLU A 54 -5.59 -5.71 -8.90
N GLU A 55 -6.81 -5.32 -8.55
CA GLU A 55 -7.12 -3.93 -8.28
C GLU A 55 -6.36 -3.42 -7.06
N LEU A 56 -6.26 -4.24 -6.02
CA LEU A 56 -5.49 -3.87 -4.82
C LEU A 56 -4.01 -3.66 -5.15
N ARG A 57 -3.48 -4.52 -6.01
CA ARG A 57 -2.08 -4.40 -6.42
C ARG A 57 -1.85 -3.10 -7.19
N PHE A 58 -2.79 -2.76 -8.05
CA PHE A 58 -2.73 -1.53 -8.82
C PHE A 58 -2.76 -0.31 -7.91
N GLU A 59 -3.66 -0.31 -6.93
CA GLU A 59 -3.77 0.80 -5.99
C GLU A 59 -2.51 0.94 -5.14
N ALA A 60 -1.92 -0.18 -4.73
CA ALA A 60 -0.67 -0.14 -3.98
C ALA A 60 0.45 0.48 -4.81
N ALA A 61 0.49 0.16 -6.09
CA ALA A 61 1.47 0.74 -7.00
C ALA A 61 1.29 2.26 -7.13
N ILE A 62 0.05 2.71 -7.20
CA ILE A 62 -0.26 4.14 -7.26
C ILE A 62 0.23 4.85 -6.01
N ILE A 63 -0.02 4.26 -4.85
CA ILE A 63 0.44 4.84 -3.57
C ILE A 63 1.95 4.96 -3.56
N ARG A 64 2.64 3.95 -4.06
CA ARG A 64 4.09 3.97 -4.12
C ARG A 64 4.60 5.11 -5.02
N VAL A 65 3.95 5.34 -6.14
CA VAL A 65 4.32 6.44 -7.03
C VAL A 65 4.09 7.78 -6.34
N MET A 66 2.97 7.91 -5.64
CA MET A 66 2.68 9.14 -4.91
C MET A 66 3.71 9.39 -3.82
N LEU A 67 4.17 8.36 -3.15
CA LEU A 67 5.19 8.48 -2.12
C LEU A 67 6.50 8.99 -2.71
N GLN A 68 6.87 8.51 -3.89
CA GLN A 68 8.07 8.98 -4.57
C GLN A 68 7.94 10.45 -4.94
N ALA A 69 6.76 10.87 -5.35
CA ALA A 69 6.52 12.28 -5.66
C ALA A 69 6.71 13.16 -4.41
N TYR A 70 6.29 12.66 -3.26
CA TYR A 70 6.53 13.36 -2.00
C TYR A 70 8.02 13.58 -1.75
N ARG A 71 8.81 12.55 -2.04
CA ARG A 71 10.25 12.63 -1.78
C ARG A 71 10.97 13.59 -2.69
N HIS A 72 10.47 13.77 -3.89
CA HIS A 72 11.11 14.64 -4.86
C HIS A 72 10.71 16.10 -4.71
N ASN A 73 9.71 16.36 -3.91
CA ASN A 73 9.34 17.72 -3.58
C ASN A 73 10.01 18.15 -2.29
#